data_058c6efdea7c51bea5ebefaf01265c67
#
_entry.id   058c6efdea7c51bea5ebefaf01265c67
#
_cell.length_a   1.000
_cell.length_b   1.000
_cell.length_c   1.000
_cell.angle_alpha   90.00
_cell.angle_beta   90.00
_cell.angle_gamma   90.00
#
_symmetry.space_group_name_H-M   'P 1'
#
loop_
_entity.id
_entity.type
_entity.pdbx_description
1 polymer ?
#
loop_
_entity_poly.entity_id
_entity_poly.type
_entity_poly.pdbx_seq_one_letter_code
_entity_poly.pdbx_strand_id
1 'polypeptide(L)'
;LAAFMSSFAAPLNAAPAYVVNDLYRKYIRPNAPEKVYLRLSYIVSILFVLIGTFVGLFLTSIDSFVTWITAGLYGGYTAANVVKWYWWRMNGYGYFWGMLAGIVFALALGMPQDQLAALGVPHWIMNPVNAFPFFFLACIAAVIVGSLTSQPTDMQTLGYFYLRTRPWGVWKPVREA
;
A
#
# COMPACT_ATOMS: atom_id res chain seq x y z
N LEU A 1 -1.72 -6.77 29.27
CA LEU A 1 -2.43 -5.53 28.99
C LEU A 1 -1.49 -4.45 28.48
N ALA A 2 -0.36 -4.15 29.14
CA ALA A 2 0.56 -3.09 28.73
C ALA A 2 1.11 -3.29 27.30
N ALA A 3 1.53 -4.50 26.94
CA ALA A 3 1.99 -4.84 25.59
C ALA A 3 0.90 -4.64 24.54
N PHE A 4 -0.34 -5.04 24.84
CA PHE A 4 -1.49 -4.81 23.97
C PHE A 4 -1.76 -3.31 23.79
N MET A 5 -1.79 -2.54 24.87
CA MET A 5 -2.01 -1.10 24.79
C MET A 5 -0.92 -0.39 23.99
N SER A 6 0.33 -0.79 24.18
CA SER A 6 1.47 -0.20 23.41
C SER A 6 1.34 -0.47 21.91
N SER A 7 1.05 -1.71 21.51
CA SER A 7 0.91 -2.07 20.09
C SER A 7 -0.34 -1.49 19.44
N PHE A 8 -1.40 -1.26 20.23
CA PHE A 8 -2.68 -0.75 19.74
C PHE A 8 -2.70 0.79 19.64
N ALA A 9 -2.04 1.48 20.58
CA ALA A 9 -2.05 2.94 20.62
C ALA A 9 -1.39 3.60 19.39
N ALA A 10 -0.31 3.05 18.87
CA ALA A 10 0.41 3.64 17.76
C ALA A 10 -0.42 3.68 16.46
N PRO A 11 -1.02 2.58 15.96
CA PRO A 11 -1.90 2.61 14.79
C PRO A 11 -3.15 3.47 14.99
N LEU A 12 -3.76 3.44 16.19
CA LEU A 12 -4.94 4.25 16.51
C LEU A 12 -4.68 5.76 16.52
N ASN A 13 -3.46 6.18 16.74
CA ASN A 13 -3.09 7.59 16.64
C ASN A 13 -2.67 7.97 15.21
N ALA A 14 -1.97 7.08 14.50
CA ALA A 14 -1.46 7.35 13.17
C ALA A 14 -2.57 7.37 12.10
N ALA A 15 -3.47 6.40 12.10
CA ALA A 15 -4.51 6.28 11.07
C ALA A 15 -5.46 7.49 11.01
N PRO A 16 -6.00 8.00 12.13
CA PRO A 16 -6.78 9.23 12.10
C PRO A 16 -5.99 10.45 11.63
N ALA A 17 -4.71 10.54 11.98
CA ALA A 17 -3.87 11.65 11.55
C ALA A 17 -3.75 11.69 10.01
N TYR A 18 -3.54 10.56 9.34
CA TYR A 18 -3.54 10.47 7.88
C TYR A 18 -4.90 10.89 7.29
N VAL A 19 -6.01 10.36 7.81
CA VAL A 19 -7.35 10.68 7.30
C VAL A 19 -7.68 12.17 7.49
N VAL A 20 -7.36 12.72 8.66
CA VAL A 20 -7.72 14.11 8.99
C VAL A 20 -6.77 15.10 8.33
N ASN A 21 -5.45 14.89 8.39
CA ASN A 21 -4.49 15.87 7.88
C ASN A 21 -4.28 15.73 6.36
N ASP A 22 -4.15 14.50 5.84
CA ASP A 22 -3.78 14.30 4.45
C ASP A 22 -4.98 14.28 3.50
N LEU A 23 -6.17 13.88 3.99
CA LEU A 23 -7.38 13.88 3.19
C LEU A 23 -8.30 15.05 3.54
N TYR A 24 -8.81 15.13 4.77
CA TYR A 24 -9.84 16.10 5.11
C TYR A 24 -9.32 17.54 5.09
N ARG A 25 -8.21 17.82 5.78
CA ARG A 25 -7.61 19.15 5.85
C ARG A 25 -7.10 19.61 4.48
N LYS A 26 -6.50 18.70 3.71
CA LYS A 26 -5.89 19.07 2.42
C LYS A 26 -6.92 19.27 1.30
N TYR A 27 -7.95 18.44 1.24
CA TYR A 27 -8.86 18.41 0.09
C TYR A 27 -10.29 18.89 0.38
N ILE A 28 -10.78 18.80 1.64
CA ILE A 28 -12.17 19.09 1.97
C ILE A 28 -12.30 20.45 2.66
N ARG A 29 -11.58 20.66 3.75
CA ARG A 29 -11.63 21.92 4.51
C ARG A 29 -10.25 22.33 5.03
N PRO A 30 -9.46 23.10 4.26
CA PRO A 30 -8.11 23.51 4.66
C PRO A 30 -8.08 24.46 5.87
N ASN A 31 -9.14 25.29 6.04
CA ASN A 31 -9.20 26.36 7.05
C ASN A 31 -10.26 26.10 8.13
N ALA A 32 -10.54 24.84 8.47
CA ALA A 32 -11.46 24.55 9.56
C ALA A 32 -10.81 24.86 10.93
N PRO A 33 -11.62 25.24 11.95
CA PRO A 33 -11.13 25.40 13.31
C PRO A 33 -10.49 24.09 13.84
N GLU A 34 -9.44 24.19 14.65
CA GLU A 34 -8.70 23.05 15.17
C GLU A 34 -9.59 22.03 15.94
N LYS A 35 -10.62 22.56 16.62
CA LYS A 35 -11.64 21.73 17.29
C LYS A 35 -12.36 20.76 16.35
N VAL A 36 -12.52 21.10 15.06
CA VAL A 36 -13.16 20.24 14.06
C VAL A 36 -12.23 19.09 13.71
N TYR A 37 -10.95 19.35 13.51
CA TYR A 37 -9.95 18.30 13.23
C TYR A 37 -9.82 17.33 14.40
N LEU A 38 -9.78 17.84 15.63
CA LEU A 38 -9.73 17.00 16.83
C LEU A 38 -10.97 16.10 16.96
N ARG A 39 -12.18 16.65 16.79
CA ARG A 39 -13.41 15.84 16.82
C ARG A 39 -13.42 14.78 15.74
N LEU A 40 -13.00 15.15 14.53
CA LEU A 40 -12.93 14.21 13.40
C LEU A 40 -11.91 13.10 13.69
N SER A 41 -10.76 13.41 14.29
CA SER A 41 -9.77 12.40 14.70
C SER A 41 -10.37 11.38 15.67
N TYR A 42 -11.12 11.82 16.69
CA TYR A 42 -11.80 10.90 17.60
C TYR A 42 -12.85 10.03 16.88
N ILE A 43 -13.66 10.61 16.00
CA ILE A 43 -14.65 9.88 15.21
C ILE A 43 -13.97 8.81 14.35
N VAL A 44 -12.90 9.19 13.65
CA VAL A 44 -12.14 8.27 12.80
C VAL A 44 -11.50 7.16 13.64
N SER A 45 -10.93 7.47 14.82
CA SER A 45 -10.39 6.45 15.73
C SER A 45 -11.46 5.42 16.14
N ILE A 46 -12.63 5.90 16.55
CA ILE A 46 -13.76 5.03 16.94
C ILE A 46 -14.19 4.16 15.74
N LEU A 47 -14.32 4.74 14.56
CA LEU A 47 -14.67 4.00 13.35
C LEU A 47 -13.64 2.91 13.01
N PHE A 48 -12.34 3.20 13.12
CA PHE A 48 -11.30 2.19 12.91
C PHE A 48 -11.40 1.03 13.90
N VAL A 49 -11.66 1.33 15.19
CA VAL A 49 -11.87 0.28 16.21
C VAL A 49 -13.11 -0.56 15.88
N LEU A 50 -14.22 0.08 15.55
CA LEU A 50 -15.46 -0.63 15.21
C LEU A 50 -15.29 -1.51 13.96
N ILE A 51 -14.67 -0.98 12.91
CA ILE A 51 -14.38 -1.75 11.68
C ILE A 51 -13.45 -2.92 12.00
N GLY A 52 -12.36 -2.68 12.74
CA GLY A 52 -11.42 -3.74 13.11
C GLY A 52 -12.09 -4.82 13.96
N THR A 53 -12.94 -4.45 14.93
CA THR A 53 -13.71 -5.40 15.75
C THR A 53 -14.68 -6.19 14.87
N PHE A 54 -15.42 -5.51 14.00
CA PHE A 54 -16.36 -6.15 13.08
C PHE A 54 -15.66 -7.17 12.18
N VAL A 55 -14.57 -6.79 11.54
CA VAL A 55 -13.76 -7.70 10.72
C VAL A 55 -13.26 -8.87 11.56
N GLY A 56 -12.77 -8.62 12.78
CA GLY A 56 -12.30 -9.66 13.71
C GLY A 56 -13.34 -10.72 14.06
N LEU A 57 -14.63 -10.37 14.09
CA LEU A 57 -15.71 -11.32 14.36
C LEU A 57 -15.92 -12.36 13.24
N PHE A 58 -15.51 -12.04 12.01
CA PHE A 58 -15.62 -12.95 10.87
C PHE A 58 -14.35 -13.73 10.57
N LEU A 59 -13.25 -13.44 11.30
CA LEU A 59 -11.99 -14.13 11.10
C LEU A 59 -11.98 -15.46 11.83
N THR A 60 -11.81 -16.54 11.11
CA THR A 60 -11.69 -17.90 11.66
C THR A 60 -10.29 -18.20 12.17
N SER A 61 -9.27 -17.54 11.63
CA SER A 61 -7.86 -17.72 11.98
C SER A 61 -7.07 -16.43 11.82
N ILE A 62 -6.39 -16.01 12.88
CA ILE A 62 -5.50 -14.83 12.86
C ILE A 62 -4.31 -15.09 11.93
N ASP A 63 -3.76 -16.30 11.94
CA ASP A 63 -2.60 -16.67 11.13
C ASP A 63 -2.91 -16.56 9.61
N SER A 64 -4.04 -17.09 9.18
CA SER A 64 -4.52 -16.98 7.80
C SER A 64 -4.70 -15.52 7.38
N PHE A 65 -5.26 -14.70 8.26
CA PHE A 65 -5.48 -13.27 8.01
C PHE A 65 -4.17 -12.49 7.88
N VAL A 66 -3.21 -12.74 8.78
CA VAL A 66 -1.88 -12.13 8.73
C VAL A 66 -1.14 -12.55 7.45
N THR A 67 -1.18 -13.83 7.10
CA THR A 67 -0.56 -14.35 5.87
C THR A 67 -1.16 -13.69 4.64
N TRP A 68 -2.48 -13.57 4.58
CA TRP A 68 -3.21 -12.95 3.49
C TRP A 68 -2.89 -11.45 3.33
N ILE A 69 -2.95 -10.65 4.42
CA ILE A 69 -2.58 -9.24 4.38
C ILE A 69 -1.12 -9.07 3.97
N THR A 70 -0.24 -9.88 4.56
CA THR A 70 1.20 -9.81 4.29
C THR A 70 1.46 -10.10 2.82
N ALA A 71 0.91 -11.16 2.25
CA ALA A 71 1.10 -11.50 0.84
C ALA A 71 0.64 -10.37 -0.10
N GLY A 72 -0.52 -9.76 0.17
CA GLY A 72 -1.05 -8.69 -0.66
C GLY A 72 -0.31 -7.36 -0.52
N LEU A 73 -0.12 -6.88 0.70
CA LEU A 73 0.54 -5.60 0.93
C LEU A 73 2.02 -5.65 0.60
N TYR A 74 2.73 -6.72 0.97
CA TYR A 74 4.16 -6.84 0.66
C TYR A 74 4.43 -6.96 -0.83
N GLY A 75 3.55 -7.62 -1.60
CA GLY A 75 3.68 -7.67 -3.06
C GLY A 75 3.72 -6.28 -3.68
N GLY A 76 2.69 -5.47 -3.44
CA GLY A 76 2.58 -4.12 -3.99
C GLY A 76 3.62 -3.14 -3.43
N TYR A 77 3.80 -3.14 -2.12
CA TYR A 77 4.77 -2.29 -1.44
C TYR A 77 6.20 -2.60 -1.87
N THR A 78 6.60 -3.87 -1.87
CA THR A 78 7.95 -4.29 -2.23
C THR A 78 8.25 -4.03 -3.71
N ALA A 79 7.30 -4.31 -4.60
CA ALA A 79 7.44 -4.02 -6.02
C ALA A 79 7.75 -2.54 -6.27
N ALA A 80 6.97 -1.64 -5.69
CA ALA A 80 7.18 -0.20 -5.83
C ALA A 80 8.52 0.25 -5.22
N ASN A 81 8.88 -0.29 -4.05
CA ASN A 81 10.14 0.03 -3.38
C ASN A 81 11.37 -0.49 -4.13
N VAL A 82 11.27 -1.65 -4.78
CA VAL A 82 12.35 -2.14 -5.65
C VAL A 82 12.48 -1.25 -6.88
N VAL A 83 11.39 -1.03 -7.61
CA VAL A 83 11.41 -0.27 -8.87
C VAL A 83 11.94 1.15 -8.68
N LYS A 84 11.61 1.84 -7.60
CA LYS A 84 12.07 3.22 -7.33
C LYS A 84 13.60 3.36 -7.25
N TRP A 85 14.32 2.32 -6.86
CA TRP A 85 15.79 2.35 -6.80
C TRP A 85 16.45 2.11 -8.15
N TYR A 86 15.79 1.35 -9.04
CA TYR A 86 16.39 0.93 -10.29
C TYR A 86 15.93 1.72 -11.51
N TRP A 87 14.80 2.48 -11.39
CA TRP A 87 14.20 3.14 -12.54
C TRP A 87 13.77 4.58 -12.24
N TRP A 88 14.40 5.53 -12.95
CA TRP A 88 14.19 6.97 -12.79
C TRP A 88 12.75 7.45 -13.05
N ARG A 89 12.02 6.75 -13.93
CA ARG A 89 10.68 7.15 -14.37
C ARG A 89 9.59 6.83 -13.34
N MET A 90 9.92 6.02 -12.33
CA MET A 90 9.02 5.68 -11.25
C MET A 90 8.58 6.93 -10.47
N ASN A 91 7.27 7.08 -10.25
CA ASN A 91 6.66 8.22 -9.58
C ASN A 91 5.56 7.78 -8.59
N GLY A 92 4.90 8.76 -7.93
CA GLY A 92 3.84 8.50 -6.95
C GLY A 92 2.63 7.74 -7.53
N TYR A 93 2.28 7.96 -8.79
CA TYR A 93 1.19 7.21 -9.45
C TYR A 93 1.56 5.75 -9.66
N GLY A 94 2.78 5.46 -10.08
CA GLY A 94 3.28 4.09 -10.16
C GLY A 94 3.25 3.40 -8.81
N TYR A 95 3.64 4.11 -7.74
CA TYR A 95 3.55 3.59 -6.38
C TYR A 95 2.10 3.24 -6.01
N PHE A 96 1.17 4.15 -6.28
CA PHE A 96 -0.26 3.95 -6.00
C PHE A 96 -0.82 2.72 -6.75
N TRP A 97 -0.56 2.60 -8.05
CA TRP A 97 -1.07 1.48 -8.84
C TRP A 97 -0.46 0.14 -8.44
N GLY A 98 0.83 0.13 -8.05
CA GLY A 98 1.47 -1.06 -7.50
C GLY A 98 0.85 -1.51 -6.19
N MET A 99 0.59 -0.57 -5.26
CA MET A 99 -0.10 -0.85 -4.01
C MET A 99 -1.54 -1.34 -4.23
N LEU A 100 -2.27 -0.69 -5.13
CA LEU A 100 -3.65 -1.08 -5.47
C LEU A 100 -3.70 -2.50 -6.06
N ALA A 101 -2.79 -2.83 -6.96
CA ALA A 101 -2.66 -4.18 -7.49
C ALA A 101 -2.41 -5.20 -6.38
N GLY A 102 -1.50 -4.91 -5.43
CA GLY A 102 -1.25 -5.75 -4.27
C GLY A 102 -2.50 -5.99 -3.42
N ILE A 103 -3.29 -4.95 -3.17
CA ILE A 103 -4.56 -5.06 -2.44
C ILE A 103 -5.57 -5.93 -3.20
N VAL A 104 -5.72 -5.72 -4.51
CA VAL A 104 -6.62 -6.53 -5.35
C VAL A 104 -6.23 -8.00 -5.32
N PHE A 105 -4.94 -8.31 -5.44
CA PHE A 105 -4.45 -9.69 -5.34
C PHE A 105 -4.64 -10.29 -3.94
N ALA A 106 -4.47 -9.49 -2.88
CA ALA A 106 -4.77 -9.94 -1.53
C ALA A 106 -6.24 -10.32 -1.39
N LEU A 107 -7.15 -9.46 -1.86
CA LEU A 107 -8.59 -9.75 -1.83
C LEU A 107 -8.94 -11.00 -2.64
N ALA A 108 -8.32 -11.17 -3.80
CA ALA A 108 -8.53 -12.37 -4.63
C ALA A 108 -8.06 -13.65 -3.91
N LEU A 109 -6.87 -13.64 -3.30
CA LEU A 109 -6.37 -14.79 -2.53
C LEU A 109 -7.16 -15.08 -1.24
N GLY A 110 -7.83 -14.07 -0.70
CA GLY A 110 -8.70 -14.22 0.47
C GLY A 110 -10.02 -14.92 0.17
N MET A 111 -10.33 -15.19 -1.10
CA MET A 111 -11.53 -15.94 -1.48
C MET A 111 -11.44 -17.41 -1.05
N PRO A 112 -12.58 -18.04 -0.75
CA PRO A 112 -12.64 -19.48 -0.49
C PRO A 112 -12.04 -20.30 -1.65
N GLN A 113 -11.34 -21.38 -1.31
CA GLN A 113 -10.61 -22.19 -2.31
C GLN A 113 -11.52 -22.82 -3.37
N ASP A 114 -12.75 -23.15 -3.02
CA ASP A 114 -13.78 -23.65 -3.94
C ASP A 114 -14.15 -22.60 -5.00
N GLN A 115 -14.25 -21.33 -4.62
CA GLN A 115 -14.50 -20.24 -5.56
C GLN A 115 -13.31 -19.98 -6.48
N LEU A 116 -12.09 -20.03 -5.95
CA LEU A 116 -10.87 -19.91 -6.76
C LEU A 116 -10.73 -21.07 -7.76
N ALA A 117 -11.08 -22.28 -7.34
CA ALA A 117 -11.11 -23.45 -8.21
C ALA A 117 -12.17 -23.29 -9.32
N ALA A 118 -13.35 -22.76 -8.99
CA ALA A 118 -14.40 -22.46 -9.98
C ALA A 118 -13.97 -21.42 -11.02
N LEU A 119 -13.10 -20.47 -10.64
CA LEU A 119 -12.48 -19.50 -11.55
C LEU A 119 -11.32 -20.07 -12.38
N GLY A 120 -11.03 -21.37 -12.25
CA GLY A 120 -9.96 -22.04 -12.98
C GLY A 120 -8.55 -21.79 -12.44
N VAL A 121 -8.43 -21.26 -11.21
CA VAL A 121 -7.12 -21.04 -10.57
C VAL A 121 -6.51 -22.40 -10.20
N PRO A 122 -5.30 -22.73 -10.69
CA PRO A 122 -4.65 -23.99 -10.36
C PRO A 122 -4.38 -24.11 -8.85
N HIS A 123 -4.58 -25.29 -8.30
CA HIS A 123 -4.47 -25.53 -6.85
C HIS A 123 -3.11 -25.15 -6.25
N TRP A 124 -2.03 -25.25 -7.00
CA TRP A 124 -0.69 -24.88 -6.56
C TRP A 124 -0.49 -23.36 -6.41
N ILE A 125 -1.26 -22.52 -7.15
CA ILE A 125 -1.26 -21.06 -7.03
C ILE A 125 -2.12 -20.61 -5.83
N MET A 126 -3.04 -21.43 -5.34
CA MET A 126 -3.85 -21.08 -4.17
C MET A 126 -3.01 -20.98 -2.88
N ASN A 127 -1.81 -21.56 -2.88
CA ASN A 127 -0.85 -21.35 -1.79
C ASN A 127 -0.20 -19.95 -1.95
N PRO A 128 -0.30 -19.05 -0.94
CA PRO A 128 0.25 -17.70 -1.00
C PRO A 128 1.74 -17.64 -1.34
N VAL A 129 2.53 -18.62 -0.89
CA VAL A 129 3.98 -18.70 -1.16
C VAL A 129 4.24 -18.91 -2.65
N ASN A 130 3.48 -19.80 -3.30
CA ASN A 130 3.62 -20.06 -4.72
C ASN A 130 3.04 -18.95 -5.59
N ALA A 131 2.00 -18.29 -5.11
CA ALA A 131 1.36 -17.16 -5.78
C ALA A 131 2.21 -15.88 -5.75
N PHE A 132 3.01 -15.69 -4.70
CA PHE A 132 3.77 -14.47 -4.46
C PHE A 132 4.63 -14.01 -5.66
N PRO A 133 5.43 -14.85 -6.34
CA PRO A 133 6.23 -14.42 -7.49
C PRO A 133 5.38 -13.83 -8.62
N PHE A 134 4.23 -14.43 -8.91
CA PHE A 134 3.32 -13.97 -9.97
C PHE A 134 2.68 -12.64 -9.61
N PHE A 135 2.22 -12.50 -8.37
CA PHE A 135 1.64 -11.24 -7.88
C PHE A 135 2.68 -10.13 -7.81
N PHE A 136 3.88 -10.46 -7.38
CA PHE A 136 4.99 -9.51 -7.35
C PHE A 136 5.32 -8.98 -8.75
N LEU A 137 5.40 -9.85 -9.75
CA LEU A 137 5.60 -9.45 -11.14
C LEU A 137 4.42 -8.64 -11.69
N ALA A 138 3.19 -9.01 -11.37
CA ALA A 138 2.00 -8.24 -11.74
C ALA A 138 1.98 -6.85 -11.06
N CYS A 139 2.39 -6.76 -9.80
CA CYS A 139 2.57 -5.48 -9.10
C CYS A 139 3.66 -4.62 -9.75
N ILE A 140 4.80 -5.21 -10.16
CA ILE A 140 5.83 -4.50 -10.93
C ILE A 140 5.25 -3.97 -12.25
N ALA A 141 4.50 -4.78 -12.98
CA ALA A 141 3.84 -4.34 -14.20
C ALA A 141 2.88 -3.16 -13.95
N ALA A 142 2.08 -3.22 -12.88
CA ALA A 142 1.20 -2.13 -12.47
C ALA A 142 1.98 -0.85 -12.10
N VAL A 143 3.12 -0.96 -11.40
CA VAL A 143 4.03 0.16 -11.11
C VAL A 143 4.54 0.79 -12.41
N ILE A 144 4.99 -0.04 -13.36
CA ILE A 144 5.52 0.43 -14.64
C ILE A 144 4.43 1.13 -15.45
N VAL A 145 3.27 0.51 -15.63
CA VAL A 145 2.15 1.09 -16.37
C VAL A 145 1.69 2.39 -15.70
N GLY A 146 1.48 2.41 -14.39
CA GLY A 146 1.08 3.61 -13.65
C GLY A 146 2.10 4.74 -13.75
N SER A 147 3.38 4.43 -13.78
CA SER A 147 4.44 5.43 -13.96
C SER A 147 4.50 5.95 -15.40
N LEU A 148 4.26 5.11 -16.41
CA LEU A 148 4.30 5.50 -17.82
C LEU A 148 3.07 6.32 -18.24
N THR A 149 1.91 6.05 -17.67
CA THR A 149 0.64 6.75 -17.96
C THR A 149 0.53 8.11 -17.28
N SER A 150 1.45 8.44 -16.39
CA SER A 150 1.48 9.71 -15.65
C SER A 150 2.70 10.57 -16.02
N GLN A 151 2.66 11.85 -15.63
CA GLN A 151 3.80 12.75 -15.86
C GLN A 151 5.03 12.31 -15.03
N PRO A 152 6.24 12.45 -15.58
CA PRO A 152 7.47 12.17 -14.83
C PRO A 152 7.63 13.13 -13.66
N THR A 153 8.36 12.69 -12.65
CA THR A 153 8.84 13.59 -11.60
C THR A 153 9.79 14.64 -12.23
N ASP A 154 9.77 15.84 -11.68
CA ASP A 154 10.62 16.94 -12.15
C ASP A 154 12.10 16.55 -12.17
N MET A 155 12.76 16.91 -13.28
CA MET A 155 14.16 16.54 -13.53
C MET A 155 15.13 17.18 -12.55
N GLN A 156 14.83 18.37 -12.02
CA GLN A 156 15.67 18.99 -10.99
C GLN A 156 15.64 18.18 -9.69
N THR A 157 14.45 17.73 -9.29
CA THR A 157 14.27 16.88 -8.11
C THR A 157 14.97 15.53 -8.27
N LEU A 158 14.86 14.92 -9.47
CA LEU A 158 15.53 13.66 -9.77
C LEU A 158 17.06 13.81 -9.83
N GLY A 159 17.55 14.89 -10.39
CA GLY A 159 18.99 15.21 -10.43
C GLY A 159 19.57 15.39 -9.03
N TYR A 160 18.87 16.14 -8.18
CA TYR A 160 19.27 16.32 -6.78
C TYR A 160 19.30 15.00 -6.00
N PHE A 161 18.30 14.14 -6.20
CA PHE A 161 18.26 12.81 -5.63
C PHE A 161 19.42 11.94 -6.14
N TYR A 162 19.67 11.95 -7.46
CA TYR A 162 20.74 11.16 -8.07
C TYR A 162 22.12 11.55 -7.55
N LEU A 163 22.41 12.86 -7.45
CA LEU A 163 23.69 13.35 -6.94
C LEU A 163 23.98 12.91 -5.49
N ARG A 164 22.95 12.84 -4.65
CA ARG A 164 23.09 12.43 -3.26
C ARG A 164 23.15 10.92 -3.07
N THR A 165 22.43 10.16 -3.88
CA THR A 165 22.20 8.73 -3.61
C THR A 165 22.94 7.83 -4.58
N ARG A 166 23.20 8.29 -5.82
CA ARG A 166 23.83 7.55 -6.92
C ARG A 166 23.25 6.12 -7.06
N PRO A 167 21.95 5.97 -7.21
CA PRO A 167 21.30 4.67 -7.27
C PRO A 167 21.72 3.90 -8.51
N TRP A 168 21.69 2.57 -8.40
CA TRP A 168 21.99 1.68 -9.52
C TRP A 168 20.77 1.54 -10.43
N GLY A 169 20.99 1.21 -11.71
CA GLY A 169 19.94 0.89 -12.66
C GLY A 169 19.81 1.89 -13.80
N VAL A 170 18.59 2.08 -14.29
CA VAL A 170 18.28 2.86 -15.47
C VAL A 170 18.09 4.34 -15.09
N TRP A 171 19.21 5.02 -14.80
CA TRP A 171 19.25 6.46 -14.44
C TRP A 171 19.96 7.32 -15.46
N LYS A 172 20.26 6.76 -16.65
CA LYS A 172 20.97 7.47 -17.73
C LYS A 172 20.33 8.82 -18.08
N PRO A 173 19.01 8.95 -18.29
CA PRO A 173 18.40 10.24 -18.65
C PRO A 173 18.58 11.34 -17.60
N VAL A 174 18.64 10.96 -16.31
CA VAL A 174 18.83 11.92 -15.19
C VAL A 174 20.32 12.29 -15.03
N ARG A 175 21.20 11.37 -15.38
CA ARG A 175 22.64 11.60 -15.30
C ARG A 175 23.16 12.54 -16.40
N GLU A 176 22.48 12.54 -17.54
CA GLU A 176 22.85 13.31 -18.74
C GLU A 176 22.11 14.66 -18.84
N ALA A 177 21.11 14.89 -17.96
CA ALA A 177 20.38 16.16 -17.85
C ALA A 177 21.04 17.10 -16.86
#